data_dc0a29964fbc63fd7f5575113cc142d8
#
_entry.id   dc0a29964fbc63fd7f5575113cc142d8
#
_cell.length_a   1.000
_cell.length_b   1.000
_cell.length_c   1.000
_cell.angle_alpha   90.00
_cell.angle_beta   90.00
_cell.angle_gamma   90.00
#
_symmetry.space_group_name_H-M   'P 1'
#
loop_
_entity.id
_entity.type
_entity.pdbx_description
1 polymer ?
#
loop_
_entity_poly.entity_id
_entity_poly.type
_entity_poly.pdbx_seq_one_letter_code
_entity_poly.pdbx_strand_id
1 'polypeptide(L)'
;MKIYYALILLALVMAIGLGVLHPSSQQDPEPIVVTESISKDTLTTPPDSSSTASDKILECISKEMLLGKFSPEGDTNYVVIPTYMCKYKGLYCHRVPFDAFIAMRDSARKAGVKLIITSAFRSFDDQKEIWNTKWKSSNYTSSKNEIHKIRSIMRYSSMPGTSRHHWGTELDVNSCKLAYWNSSEGKRAYQWLCNNAHKFGFYQPYTADAGRTGYAEEKWHWSYKAMSEKYFEAYIKTITAEDITGFRGSHLVDSLKVIQTYVQGVSH
;
A
#
# COMPACT_ATOMS: atom_id res chain seq x y z
N MET A 1 28.01 -29.25 -20.78
CA MET A 1 28.08 -29.67 -22.19
C MET A 1 27.19 -28.75 -23.01
N LYS A 2 27.86 -27.88 -23.84
CA LYS A 2 27.43 -27.19 -25.08
C LYS A 2 26.13 -26.36 -25.02
N ILE A 3 26.15 -25.01 -24.96
CA ILE A 3 26.41 -24.01 -26.03
C ILE A 3 25.44 -24.16 -27.21
N TYR A 4 24.58 -23.13 -27.42
CA TYR A 4 24.37 -22.55 -28.75
C TYR A 4 23.94 -21.08 -28.64
N TYR A 5 24.79 -20.22 -29.17
CA TYR A 5 24.54 -18.85 -29.63
C TYR A 5 23.86 -18.88 -30.99
N ALA A 6 23.00 -17.95 -31.29
CA ALA A 6 22.78 -17.45 -32.63
C ALA A 6 22.29 -16.01 -32.64
N LEU A 7 23.17 -15.16 -33.14
CA LEU A 7 22.95 -13.82 -33.66
C LEU A 7 22.06 -13.86 -34.91
N ILE A 8 21.21 -12.82 -35.12
CA ILE A 8 20.99 -12.25 -36.46
C ILE A 8 20.74 -10.73 -36.32
N LEU A 9 21.47 -10.07 -37.17
CA LEU A 9 21.67 -8.64 -37.40
C LEU A 9 20.61 -8.05 -38.35
N LEU A 10 20.29 -6.76 -38.15
CA LEU A 10 20.12 -5.67 -39.11
C LEU A 10 19.14 -5.79 -40.31
N ALA A 11 18.21 -4.86 -40.42
CA ALA A 11 17.99 -4.09 -41.65
C ALA A 11 17.27 -2.76 -41.38
N LEU A 12 17.92 -1.72 -41.81
CA LEU A 12 17.53 -0.31 -41.89
C LEU A 12 16.82 -0.08 -43.23
N VAL A 13 15.62 0.57 -43.26
CA VAL A 13 15.19 1.29 -44.47
C VAL A 13 14.49 2.58 -44.08
N MET A 14 15.03 3.65 -44.61
CA MET A 14 14.47 5.03 -44.68
C MET A 14 13.35 5.09 -45.70
N ALA A 15 12.31 5.85 -45.43
CA ALA A 15 11.55 6.54 -46.47
C ALA A 15 11.00 7.88 -45.96
N ILE A 16 11.39 8.93 -46.64
CA ILE A 16 10.99 10.32 -46.51
C ILE A 16 9.65 10.53 -47.22
N GLY A 17 8.74 11.26 -46.63
CA GLY A 17 7.53 11.71 -47.29
C GLY A 17 6.95 12.95 -46.61
N LEU A 18 7.24 14.13 -47.17
CA LEU A 18 6.63 15.42 -46.82
C LEU A 18 5.16 15.47 -47.24
N GLY A 19 4.30 15.94 -46.36
CA GLY A 19 2.94 16.32 -46.66
C GLY A 19 2.45 17.39 -45.70
N VAL A 20 2.56 18.65 -46.15
CA VAL A 20 2.02 19.86 -45.52
C VAL A 20 0.52 19.95 -45.86
N LEU A 21 -0.36 20.03 -44.89
CA LEU A 21 -1.70 20.58 -45.07
C LEU A 21 -2.13 21.40 -43.85
N HIS A 22 -2.68 22.56 -44.14
CA HIS A 22 -3.04 23.68 -43.26
C HIS A 22 -4.32 23.41 -42.45
N PRO A 23 -4.56 24.21 -41.39
CA PRO A 23 -5.62 23.94 -40.40
C PRO A 23 -6.96 24.54 -40.86
N SER A 24 -8.03 23.80 -40.63
CA SER A 24 -9.39 24.32 -40.66
C SER A 24 -9.82 24.77 -39.26
N SER A 25 -10.22 26.02 -39.17
CA SER A 25 -10.84 26.66 -38.01
C SER A 25 -12.17 26.01 -37.66
N GLN A 26 -12.30 25.52 -36.46
CA GLN A 26 -13.63 25.26 -35.85
C GLN A 26 -13.82 26.25 -34.71
N GLN A 27 -14.95 26.96 -34.79
CA GLN A 27 -15.43 27.91 -33.80
C GLN A 27 -15.88 27.19 -32.55
N ASP A 28 -15.51 27.74 -31.37
CA ASP A 28 -16.04 27.36 -30.08
C ASP A 28 -17.48 27.80 -29.91
N PRO A 29 -18.38 27.00 -29.32
CA PRO A 29 -19.73 27.41 -28.99
C PRO A 29 -19.75 28.29 -27.73
N GLU A 30 -20.51 29.38 -27.79
CA GLU A 30 -20.73 30.32 -26.67
C GLU A 30 -21.43 29.66 -25.47
N PRO A 31 -21.21 30.15 -24.24
CA PRO A 31 -21.82 29.59 -23.05
C PRO A 31 -23.30 30.00 -22.93
N ILE A 32 -24.15 29.01 -22.74
CA ILE A 32 -25.57 29.21 -22.46
C ILE A 32 -25.73 29.71 -21.03
N VAL A 33 -26.20 30.94 -20.85
CA VAL A 33 -26.60 31.49 -19.55
C VAL A 33 -28.02 31.00 -19.25
N VAL A 34 -28.16 30.11 -18.27
CA VAL A 34 -29.45 29.72 -17.71
C VAL A 34 -29.71 30.57 -16.48
N THR A 35 -30.68 31.50 -16.59
CA THR A 35 -31.23 32.23 -15.45
C THR A 35 -32.34 31.39 -14.81
N GLU A 36 -32.08 30.79 -13.67
CA GLU A 36 -33.12 30.21 -12.82
C GLU A 36 -33.60 31.23 -11.75
N SER A 37 -34.88 31.44 -11.77
CA SER A 37 -35.62 32.24 -10.79
C SER A 37 -35.72 31.49 -9.46
N ILE A 38 -35.28 32.12 -8.38
CA ILE A 38 -35.37 31.62 -7.00
C ILE A 38 -36.81 31.86 -6.50
N SER A 39 -37.56 30.77 -6.30
CA SER A 39 -38.76 30.81 -5.46
C SER A 39 -38.37 30.42 -4.02
N LYS A 40 -38.72 31.29 -3.07
CA LYS A 40 -38.62 31.02 -1.64
C LYS A 40 -39.73 30.06 -1.24
N ASP A 41 -39.38 28.85 -0.82
CA ASP A 41 -40.29 28.02 -0.04
C ASP A 41 -39.56 27.48 1.22
N THR A 42 -40.17 27.76 2.26
CA THR A 42 -40.25 27.27 3.65
C THR A 42 -39.27 26.20 4.07
N LEU A 43 -38.39 26.56 5.00
CA LEU A 43 -37.45 25.77 5.76
C LEU A 43 -38.19 24.78 6.68
N THR A 44 -38.31 23.52 6.31
CA THR A 44 -38.56 22.41 7.26
C THR A 44 -37.26 21.64 7.44
N THR A 45 -36.74 21.65 8.66
CA THR A 45 -35.59 20.87 9.10
C THR A 45 -35.87 19.37 8.92
N PRO A 46 -35.02 18.61 8.21
CA PRO A 46 -35.08 17.14 8.22
C PRO A 46 -34.50 16.62 9.53
N PRO A 47 -34.97 15.45 10.03
CA PRO A 47 -34.42 14.83 11.23
C PRO A 47 -32.98 14.40 10.99
N ASP A 48 -32.16 14.64 11.99
CA ASP A 48 -30.76 14.29 12.14
C ASP A 48 -30.57 12.75 12.08
N SER A 49 -30.17 12.22 10.94
CA SER A 49 -29.68 10.85 10.76
C SER A 49 -28.73 10.78 9.57
N SER A 50 -27.69 11.57 9.58
CA SER A 50 -26.58 11.44 8.64
C SER A 50 -25.44 10.63 9.26
N SER A 51 -25.59 9.30 9.36
CA SER A 51 -24.42 8.45 9.36
C SER A 51 -23.72 8.65 8.01
N THR A 52 -22.57 9.29 8.02
CA THR A 52 -21.83 9.58 6.79
C THR A 52 -21.44 8.26 6.11
N ALA A 53 -21.21 8.29 4.79
CA ALA A 53 -20.69 7.11 4.07
C ALA A 53 -19.42 6.55 4.73
N SER A 54 -18.68 7.37 5.48
CA SER A 54 -17.55 7.00 6.35
C SER A 54 -17.95 6.05 7.48
N ASP A 55 -19.04 6.34 8.18
CA ASP A 55 -19.49 5.55 9.34
C ASP A 55 -19.98 4.17 8.91
N LYS A 56 -20.65 4.08 7.74
CA LYS A 56 -21.06 2.80 7.16
C LYS A 56 -19.88 1.91 6.76
N ILE A 57 -18.76 2.48 6.33
CA ILE A 57 -17.56 1.70 6.00
C ILE A 57 -16.92 1.16 7.29
N LEU A 58 -16.88 1.93 8.37
CA LEU A 58 -16.35 1.50 9.67
C LEU A 58 -17.18 0.34 10.26
N GLU A 59 -18.50 0.37 10.12
CA GLU A 59 -19.41 -0.71 10.58
C GLU A 59 -19.19 -2.04 9.84
N CYS A 60 -18.62 -2.01 8.62
CA CYS A 60 -18.34 -3.21 7.82
C CYS A 60 -16.96 -3.83 8.09
N ILE A 61 -16.07 -3.18 8.86
CA ILE A 61 -14.72 -3.70 9.14
C ILE A 61 -14.76 -4.63 10.35
N SER A 62 -14.67 -5.93 10.11
CA SER A 62 -14.69 -6.94 11.18
C SER A 62 -13.33 -7.11 11.87
N LYS A 63 -13.32 -7.72 13.07
CA LYS A 63 -12.07 -8.11 13.77
C LYS A 63 -11.19 -9.02 12.92
N GLU A 64 -11.81 -9.93 12.19
CA GLU A 64 -11.11 -10.88 11.30
C GLU A 64 -10.38 -10.12 10.19
N MET A 65 -11.01 -9.11 9.60
CA MET A 65 -10.37 -8.27 8.59
C MET A 65 -9.18 -7.49 9.18
N LEU A 66 -9.35 -6.90 10.37
CA LEU A 66 -8.30 -6.16 11.05
C LEU A 66 -7.08 -7.02 11.38
N LEU A 67 -7.31 -8.27 11.76
CA LEU A 67 -6.28 -9.25 12.12
C LEU A 67 -5.72 -10.03 10.92
N GLY A 68 -6.29 -9.87 9.72
CA GLY A 68 -5.93 -10.66 8.53
C GLY A 68 -6.41 -12.11 8.58
N LYS A 69 -7.40 -12.42 9.41
CA LYS A 69 -7.97 -13.76 9.59
C LYS A 69 -9.14 -14.01 8.64
N PHE A 70 -8.99 -13.62 7.39
CA PHE A 70 -9.96 -13.85 6.32
C PHE A 70 -9.25 -14.16 5.01
N SER A 71 -9.99 -14.67 4.01
CA SER A 71 -9.48 -14.85 2.64
C SER A 71 -10.02 -13.76 1.73
N PRO A 72 -9.18 -13.10 0.92
CA PRO A 72 -9.62 -12.19 -0.12
C PRO A 72 -10.14 -12.91 -1.38
N GLU A 73 -10.01 -14.24 -1.43
CA GLU A 73 -10.45 -15.05 -2.56
C GLU A 73 -11.98 -15.05 -2.64
N GLY A 74 -12.52 -14.67 -3.79
CA GLY A 74 -13.96 -14.54 -4.00
C GLY A 74 -14.58 -13.24 -3.47
N ASP A 75 -13.84 -12.41 -2.72
CA ASP A 75 -14.31 -11.09 -2.31
C ASP A 75 -14.17 -10.09 -3.47
N THR A 76 -15.30 -9.51 -3.90
CA THR A 76 -15.35 -8.55 -5.03
C THR A 76 -14.61 -7.24 -4.74
N ASN A 77 -14.32 -6.93 -3.48
CA ASN A 77 -13.51 -5.77 -3.10
C ASN A 77 -12.01 -6.00 -3.32
N TYR A 78 -11.59 -7.22 -3.54
CA TYR A 78 -10.19 -7.56 -3.78
C TYR A 78 -9.94 -7.96 -5.24
N VAL A 79 -8.73 -7.72 -5.70
CA VAL A 79 -8.25 -8.11 -7.04
C VAL A 79 -6.96 -8.89 -6.92
N VAL A 80 -6.78 -9.86 -7.80
CA VAL A 80 -5.48 -10.50 -8.03
C VAL A 80 -4.63 -9.55 -8.87
N ILE A 81 -3.46 -9.19 -8.36
CA ILE A 81 -2.54 -8.28 -9.05
C ILE A 81 -1.96 -8.97 -10.29
N PRO A 82 -2.09 -8.37 -11.50
CA PRO A 82 -1.52 -8.94 -12.73
C PRO A 82 -0.01 -9.15 -12.62
N THR A 83 0.49 -10.27 -13.14
CA THR A 83 1.90 -10.69 -13.00
C THR A 83 2.91 -9.71 -13.60
N TYR A 84 2.50 -8.88 -14.57
CA TYR A 84 3.37 -7.84 -15.13
C TYR A 84 3.47 -6.57 -14.25
N MET A 85 2.68 -6.48 -13.18
CA MET A 85 2.71 -5.39 -12.19
C MET A 85 3.31 -5.81 -10.86
N CYS A 86 3.56 -7.08 -10.64
CA CYS A 86 4.09 -7.59 -9.38
C CYS A 86 5.27 -8.54 -9.58
N LYS A 87 6.05 -8.70 -8.53
CA LYS A 87 7.21 -9.59 -8.51
C LYS A 87 6.84 -11.06 -8.31
N TYR A 88 5.78 -11.31 -7.56
CA TYR A 88 5.31 -12.64 -7.19
C TYR A 88 3.86 -12.83 -7.63
N LYS A 89 3.52 -14.04 -8.09
CA LYS A 89 2.15 -14.38 -8.50
C LYS A 89 1.22 -14.53 -7.30
N GLY A 90 -0.08 -14.34 -7.52
CA GLY A 90 -1.11 -14.59 -6.52
C GLY A 90 -1.20 -13.53 -5.42
N LEU A 91 -0.62 -12.35 -5.60
CA LEU A 91 -0.80 -11.24 -4.67
C LEU A 91 -2.20 -10.65 -4.85
N TYR A 92 -2.87 -10.42 -3.72
CA TYR A 92 -4.15 -9.70 -3.66
C TYR A 92 -3.94 -8.27 -3.16
N CYS A 93 -4.80 -7.36 -3.62
CA CYS A 93 -4.90 -5.99 -3.12
C CYS A 93 -6.37 -5.59 -3.07
N HIS A 94 -6.76 -4.73 -2.17
CA HIS A 94 -8.08 -4.11 -2.26
C HIS A 94 -8.17 -3.30 -3.55
N ARG A 95 -9.32 -3.36 -4.24
CA ARG A 95 -9.53 -2.78 -5.57
C ARG A 95 -9.20 -1.29 -5.63
N VAL A 96 -9.70 -0.52 -4.68
CA VAL A 96 -9.53 0.95 -4.67
C VAL A 96 -8.06 1.37 -4.58
N PRO A 97 -7.23 0.89 -3.64
CA PRO A 97 -5.79 1.14 -3.66
C PRO A 97 -5.09 0.63 -4.93
N PHE A 98 -5.55 -0.48 -5.48
CA PHE A 98 -4.95 -1.02 -6.70
C PHE A 98 -5.20 -0.12 -7.91
N ASP A 99 -6.43 0.38 -8.10
CA ASP A 99 -6.76 1.32 -9.17
C ASP A 99 -5.95 2.62 -9.04
N ALA A 100 -5.81 3.13 -7.82
CA ALA A 100 -4.95 4.28 -7.53
C ALA A 100 -3.47 4.00 -7.84
N PHE A 101 -2.99 2.78 -7.55
CA PHE A 101 -1.62 2.36 -7.89
C PHE A 101 -1.40 2.28 -9.40
N ILE A 102 -2.37 1.83 -10.20
CA ILE A 102 -2.26 1.83 -11.65
C ILE A 102 -1.98 3.24 -12.16
N ALA A 103 -2.76 4.23 -11.71
CA ALA A 103 -2.57 5.64 -12.09
C ALA A 103 -1.18 6.16 -11.64
N MET A 104 -0.77 5.85 -10.41
CA MET A 104 0.55 6.21 -9.86
C MET A 104 1.67 5.59 -10.68
N ARG A 105 1.59 4.31 -10.99
CA ARG A 105 2.58 3.56 -11.77
C ARG A 105 2.72 4.12 -13.19
N ASP A 106 1.61 4.46 -13.85
CA ASP A 106 1.63 5.03 -15.20
C ASP A 106 2.24 6.42 -15.22
N SER A 107 2.00 7.24 -14.20
CA SER A 107 2.66 8.54 -14.03
C SER A 107 4.16 8.38 -13.77
N ALA A 108 4.56 7.44 -12.91
CA ALA A 108 5.96 7.12 -12.65
C ALA A 108 6.68 6.67 -13.93
N ARG A 109 6.04 5.82 -14.74
CA ARG A 109 6.58 5.31 -16.01
C ARG A 109 6.83 6.45 -17.01
N LYS A 110 5.94 7.45 -17.10
CA LYS A 110 6.15 8.66 -17.94
C LYS A 110 7.36 9.47 -17.48
N ALA A 111 7.70 9.42 -16.19
CA ALA A 111 8.89 10.05 -15.61
C ALA A 111 10.14 9.14 -15.65
N GLY A 112 10.10 8.01 -16.35
CA GLY A 112 11.21 7.05 -16.44
C GLY A 112 11.47 6.28 -15.14
N VAL A 113 10.48 6.20 -14.24
CA VAL A 113 10.55 5.46 -12.98
C VAL A 113 9.70 4.20 -13.06
N LYS A 114 10.30 3.06 -12.73
CA LYS A 114 9.61 1.76 -12.67
C LYS A 114 9.09 1.52 -11.27
N LEU A 115 7.79 1.21 -11.15
CA LEU A 115 7.17 0.73 -9.91
C LEU A 115 6.59 -0.67 -10.14
N ILE A 116 6.97 -1.61 -9.26
CA ILE A 116 6.52 -3.01 -9.25
C ILE A 116 6.13 -3.39 -7.83
N ILE A 117 4.95 -3.98 -7.65
CA ILE A 117 4.50 -4.46 -6.35
C ILE A 117 5.30 -5.71 -5.96
N THR A 118 5.84 -5.71 -4.74
CA THR A 118 6.54 -6.86 -4.16
C THR A 118 5.77 -7.53 -3.04
N SER A 119 4.85 -6.80 -2.40
CA SER A 119 3.91 -7.32 -1.41
C SER A 119 2.68 -6.41 -1.37
N ALA A 120 1.52 -6.98 -1.05
CA ALA A 120 0.26 -6.25 -0.88
C ALA A 120 -0.52 -6.86 0.28
N PHE A 121 -1.76 -7.33 0.09
CA PHE A 121 -2.48 -8.04 1.14
C PHE A 121 -1.66 -9.24 1.65
N ARG A 122 -1.66 -9.42 2.95
CA ARG A 122 -1.11 -10.59 3.66
C ARG A 122 -2.12 -11.08 4.69
N SER A 123 -2.47 -12.35 4.64
CA SER A 123 -3.26 -12.98 5.69
C SER A 123 -2.47 -13.06 7.00
N PHE A 124 -3.19 -13.37 8.09
CA PHE A 124 -2.57 -13.68 9.39
C PHE A 124 -1.55 -14.81 9.26
N ASP A 125 -1.90 -15.87 8.52
CA ASP A 125 -1.04 -17.04 8.35
C ASP A 125 0.19 -16.73 7.50
N ASP A 126 0.08 -15.94 6.43
CA ASP A 126 1.24 -15.48 5.67
C ASP A 126 2.21 -14.69 6.56
N GLN A 127 1.70 -13.78 7.37
CA GLN A 127 2.52 -13.00 8.30
C GLN A 127 3.14 -13.89 9.38
N LYS A 128 2.41 -14.91 9.86
CA LYS A 128 2.91 -15.90 10.82
C LYS A 128 4.04 -16.74 10.23
N GLU A 129 3.98 -17.08 8.95
CA GLU A 129 5.07 -17.80 8.28
C GLU A 129 6.31 -16.93 8.14
N ILE A 130 6.15 -15.65 7.74
CA ILE A 130 7.25 -14.67 7.72
C ILE A 130 7.87 -14.54 9.11
N TRP A 131 7.04 -14.41 10.15
CA TRP A 131 7.48 -14.33 11.55
C TRP A 131 8.26 -15.56 11.98
N ASN A 132 7.73 -16.76 11.73
CA ASN A 132 8.37 -18.03 12.06
C ASN A 132 9.70 -18.22 11.32
N THR A 133 9.77 -17.81 10.06
CA THR A 133 11.01 -17.87 9.27
C THR A 133 12.08 -16.96 9.87
N LYS A 134 11.73 -15.72 10.21
CA LYS A 134 12.64 -14.80 10.91
C LYS A 134 13.03 -15.31 12.29
N TRP A 135 12.09 -15.89 13.02
CA TRP A 135 12.37 -16.49 14.33
C TRP A 135 13.42 -17.60 14.29
N LYS A 136 13.44 -18.41 13.24
CA LYS A 136 14.41 -19.49 13.02
C LYS A 136 15.72 -19.01 12.41
N SER A 137 15.75 -17.83 11.83
CA SER A 137 16.94 -17.30 11.14
C SER A 137 18.10 -17.05 12.11
N SER A 138 19.32 -17.42 11.67
CA SER A 138 20.57 -17.18 12.42
C SER A 138 20.79 -15.72 12.79
N ASN A 139 20.30 -14.78 11.99
CA ASN A 139 20.38 -13.34 12.28
C ASN A 139 19.69 -12.94 13.59
N TYR A 140 18.78 -13.78 14.10
CA TYR A 140 17.99 -13.51 15.29
C TYR A 140 18.16 -14.58 16.39
N THR A 141 18.83 -15.70 16.11
CA THR A 141 18.95 -16.82 17.07
C THR A 141 20.03 -16.62 18.10
N SER A 142 20.98 -15.72 17.89
CA SER A 142 22.07 -15.42 18.83
C SER A 142 21.60 -14.72 20.10
N SER A 143 20.40 -14.16 20.13
CA SER A 143 19.84 -13.53 21.31
C SER A 143 19.29 -14.58 22.29
N LYS A 144 19.88 -14.68 23.48
CA LYS A 144 19.38 -15.49 24.59
C LYS A 144 18.11 -14.93 25.23
N ASN A 145 17.80 -13.65 24.95
CA ASN A 145 16.65 -12.95 25.51
C ASN A 145 15.55 -12.83 24.43
N GLU A 146 14.38 -13.39 24.70
CA GLU A 146 13.24 -13.41 23.80
C GLU A 146 12.78 -12.00 23.43
N ILE A 147 12.75 -11.07 24.36
CA ILE A 147 12.38 -9.66 24.13
C ILE A 147 13.33 -9.00 23.12
N HIS A 148 14.63 -9.20 23.27
CA HIS A 148 15.60 -8.69 22.30
C HIS A 148 15.41 -9.27 20.90
N LYS A 149 15.13 -10.57 20.84
CA LYS A 149 14.85 -11.26 19.58
C LYS A 149 13.60 -10.67 18.90
N ILE A 150 12.52 -10.53 19.64
CA ILE A 150 11.28 -9.94 19.16
C ILE A 150 11.51 -8.52 18.63
N ARG A 151 12.15 -7.65 19.41
CA ARG A 151 12.46 -6.28 19.01
C ARG A 151 13.32 -6.23 17.74
N SER A 152 14.29 -7.14 17.62
CA SER A 152 15.13 -7.24 16.42
C SER A 152 14.34 -7.65 15.19
N ILE A 153 13.42 -8.60 15.30
CA ILE A 153 12.50 -8.99 14.22
C ILE A 153 11.58 -7.82 13.88
N MET A 154 11.00 -7.20 14.90
CA MET A 154 10.05 -6.09 14.75
C MET A 154 10.66 -4.80 14.20
N ARG A 155 11.96 -4.74 14.03
CA ARG A 155 12.56 -3.60 13.33
C ARG A 155 12.02 -3.41 11.92
N TYR A 156 11.70 -4.50 11.22
CA TYR A 156 11.20 -4.53 9.83
C TYR A 156 10.12 -5.60 9.59
N SER A 157 9.44 -6.09 10.63
CA SER A 157 8.42 -7.12 10.44
C SER A 157 7.41 -7.11 11.57
N SER A 158 6.18 -6.93 11.23
CA SER A 158 5.07 -6.93 12.19
C SER A 158 4.85 -8.31 12.81
N MET A 159 4.36 -8.34 14.04
CA MET A 159 3.74 -9.53 14.60
C MET A 159 2.47 -9.89 13.80
N PRO A 160 2.12 -11.18 13.67
CA PRO A 160 0.84 -11.59 13.10
C PRO A 160 -0.33 -10.90 13.81
N GLY A 161 -1.28 -10.39 13.05
CA GLY A 161 -2.41 -9.61 13.56
C GLY A 161 -2.13 -8.12 13.80
N THR A 162 -0.87 -7.65 13.62
CA THR A 162 -0.51 -6.23 13.78
C THR A 162 0.00 -5.57 12.51
N SER A 163 -0.02 -6.30 11.40
CA SER A 163 0.45 -5.82 10.12
C SER A 163 -0.62 -5.00 9.40
N ARG A 164 -0.28 -3.80 8.94
CA ARG A 164 -1.17 -3.00 8.09
C ARG A 164 -1.48 -3.70 6.75
N HIS A 165 -0.62 -4.59 6.28
CA HIS A 165 -0.89 -5.41 5.10
C HIS A 165 -2.11 -6.34 5.24
N HIS A 166 -2.60 -6.60 6.44
CA HIS A 166 -3.85 -7.34 6.67
C HIS A 166 -5.06 -6.61 6.10
N TRP A 167 -5.00 -5.30 5.97
CA TRP A 167 -6.10 -4.44 5.51
C TRP A 167 -6.24 -4.37 3.98
N GLY A 168 -5.22 -4.86 3.24
CA GLY A 168 -5.21 -4.78 1.78
C GLY A 168 -5.01 -3.38 1.20
N THR A 169 -4.69 -2.40 2.06
CA THR A 169 -4.49 -0.99 1.72
C THR A 169 -3.03 -0.60 1.55
N GLU A 170 -2.12 -1.54 1.80
CA GLU A 170 -0.67 -1.33 1.84
C GLU A 170 0.01 -2.00 0.64
N LEU A 171 1.00 -1.32 0.08
CA LEU A 171 1.83 -1.84 -1.00
C LEU A 171 3.31 -1.70 -0.66
N ASP A 172 4.04 -2.81 -0.75
CA ASP A 172 5.49 -2.75 -0.83
C ASP A 172 5.91 -2.68 -2.30
N VAL A 173 6.68 -1.67 -2.68
CA VAL A 173 7.12 -1.47 -4.06
C VAL A 173 8.60 -1.74 -4.25
N ASN A 174 8.97 -2.24 -5.41
CA ASN A 174 10.30 -2.50 -5.92
C ASN A 174 11.12 -3.49 -5.08
N SER A 175 11.47 -3.18 -3.85
CA SER A 175 12.29 -4.06 -3.02
C SER A 175 12.21 -3.75 -1.53
N CYS A 176 12.01 -4.79 -0.69
CA CYS A 176 12.14 -4.68 0.77
C CYS A 176 13.61 -4.78 1.25
N LYS A 177 14.60 -4.68 0.35
CA LYS A 177 16.02 -4.69 0.70
C LYS A 177 16.57 -3.27 0.68
N LEU A 178 17.16 -2.83 1.80
CA LEU A 178 17.75 -1.49 1.93
C LEU A 178 18.80 -1.18 0.85
N ALA A 179 19.59 -2.20 0.42
CA ALA A 179 20.60 -2.04 -0.61
C ALA A 179 20.03 -1.52 -1.94
N TYR A 180 18.81 -1.94 -2.33
CA TYR A 180 18.16 -1.41 -3.53
C TYR A 180 17.96 0.11 -3.44
N TRP A 181 17.48 0.61 -2.29
CA TRP A 181 17.18 2.03 -2.09
C TRP A 181 18.42 2.92 -2.02
N ASN A 182 19.60 2.31 -1.86
CA ASN A 182 20.90 3.01 -1.94
C ASN A 182 21.45 3.07 -3.37
N SER A 183 20.92 2.28 -4.31
CA SER A 183 21.29 2.33 -5.73
C SER A 183 20.76 3.59 -6.42
N SER A 184 21.31 3.93 -7.59
CA SER A 184 20.83 5.06 -8.41
C SER A 184 19.37 4.92 -8.80
N GLU A 185 18.93 3.70 -9.15
CA GLU A 185 17.55 3.38 -9.50
C GLU A 185 16.62 3.57 -8.29
N GLY A 186 17.00 2.98 -7.14
CA GLY A 186 16.20 3.07 -5.91
C GLY A 186 16.09 4.49 -5.37
N LYS A 187 17.17 5.27 -5.40
CA LYS A 187 17.16 6.70 -5.02
C LYS A 187 16.21 7.50 -5.91
N ARG A 188 16.25 7.31 -7.22
CA ARG A 188 15.35 7.97 -8.17
C ARG A 188 13.89 7.57 -7.94
N ALA A 189 13.62 6.28 -7.71
CA ALA A 189 12.28 5.78 -7.41
C ALA A 189 11.74 6.39 -6.11
N TYR A 190 12.54 6.41 -5.05
CA TYR A 190 12.14 6.98 -3.76
C TYR A 190 11.89 8.48 -3.84
N GLN A 191 12.78 9.24 -4.49
CA GLN A 191 12.59 10.67 -4.74
C GLN A 191 11.28 10.95 -5.48
N TRP A 192 10.99 10.15 -6.52
CA TRP A 192 9.74 10.30 -7.26
C TRP A 192 8.52 10.00 -6.39
N LEU A 193 8.56 8.93 -5.60
CA LEU A 193 7.49 8.54 -4.69
C LEU A 193 7.23 9.63 -3.63
N CYS A 194 8.26 10.14 -2.98
CA CYS A 194 8.13 11.23 -2.00
C CYS A 194 7.45 12.48 -2.59
N ASN A 195 7.75 12.81 -3.85
CA ASN A 195 7.23 14.00 -4.50
C ASN A 195 5.85 13.83 -5.13
N ASN A 196 5.38 12.59 -5.36
CA ASN A 196 4.22 12.35 -6.20
C ASN A 196 3.18 11.39 -5.61
N ALA A 197 3.54 10.45 -4.74
CA ALA A 197 2.62 9.40 -4.27
C ALA A 197 1.36 9.97 -3.62
N HIS A 198 1.47 11.09 -2.91
CA HIS A 198 0.34 11.78 -2.28
C HIS A 198 -0.74 12.23 -3.29
N LYS A 199 -0.38 12.53 -4.54
CA LYS A 199 -1.31 12.90 -5.63
C LYS A 199 -2.24 11.74 -6.02
N PHE A 200 -1.84 10.52 -5.67
CA PHE A 200 -2.59 9.29 -5.91
C PHE A 200 -3.16 8.68 -4.62
N GLY A 201 -3.15 9.45 -3.52
CA GLY A 201 -3.68 9.04 -2.23
C GLY A 201 -2.74 8.14 -1.41
N PHE A 202 -1.47 8.00 -1.79
CA PHE A 202 -0.50 7.21 -1.03
C PHE A 202 0.40 8.07 -0.17
N TYR A 203 0.74 7.56 1.02
CA TYR A 203 1.72 8.14 1.92
C TYR A 203 2.64 7.04 2.49
N GLN A 204 3.77 7.44 3.05
CA GLN A 204 4.72 6.54 3.70
C GLN A 204 4.46 6.54 5.22
N PRO A 205 3.91 5.47 5.81
CA PRO A 205 3.64 5.42 7.25
C PRO A 205 4.90 5.21 8.09
N TYR A 206 5.96 4.66 7.52
CA TYR A 206 7.22 4.34 8.20
C TYR A 206 8.36 5.21 7.66
N THR A 207 8.32 6.49 8.01
CA THR A 207 9.35 7.48 7.64
C THR A 207 10.57 7.42 8.56
N ALA A 208 11.63 8.18 8.24
CA ALA A 208 12.80 8.38 9.11
C ALA A 208 12.56 9.43 10.21
N ASP A 209 11.33 9.87 10.44
CA ASP A 209 10.99 10.86 11.46
C ASP A 209 11.38 10.38 12.86
N ALA A 210 12.18 11.18 13.56
CA ALA A 210 12.67 10.87 14.91
C ALA A 210 11.57 10.94 15.99
N GLY A 211 10.45 11.61 15.72
CA GLY A 211 9.28 11.66 16.61
C GLY A 211 8.42 10.39 16.58
N ARG A 212 8.64 9.52 15.60
CA ARG A 212 7.90 8.27 15.41
C ARG A 212 8.52 7.13 16.24
N THR A 213 7.69 6.22 16.71
CA THR A 213 8.11 4.98 17.40
C THR A 213 7.95 3.75 16.48
N GLY A 214 8.34 2.59 16.97
CA GLY A 214 8.07 1.29 16.34
C GLY A 214 9.04 0.91 15.22
N TYR A 215 8.51 0.63 14.03
CA TYR A 215 9.29 0.11 12.91
C TYR A 215 10.35 1.12 12.42
N ALA A 216 11.47 0.62 11.88
CA ALA A 216 12.44 1.47 11.19
C ALA A 216 11.84 2.05 9.89
N GLU A 217 12.58 2.97 9.25
CA GLU A 217 12.17 3.51 7.95
C GLU A 217 12.04 2.41 6.90
N GLU A 218 10.90 2.41 6.20
CA GLU A 218 10.61 1.50 5.10
C GLU A 218 10.29 2.29 3.82
N LYS A 219 11.31 2.52 2.98
CA LYS A 219 11.18 3.28 1.72
C LYS A 219 10.28 2.59 0.70
N TRP A 220 10.04 1.30 0.86
CA TRP A 220 9.20 0.48 -0.01
C TRP A 220 7.73 0.50 0.36
N HIS A 221 7.37 0.81 1.62
CA HIS A 221 6.03 0.64 2.17
C HIS A 221 5.19 1.90 1.99
N TRP A 222 4.10 1.76 1.23
CA TRP A 222 3.19 2.86 0.88
C TRP A 222 1.75 2.49 1.20
N SER A 223 1.06 3.37 1.88
CA SER A 223 -0.30 3.18 2.41
C SER A 223 -1.29 4.06 1.67
N TYR A 224 -2.43 3.50 1.25
CA TYR A 224 -3.51 4.28 0.64
C TYR A 224 -4.34 4.96 1.72
N LYS A 225 -4.12 6.27 1.90
CA LYS A 225 -4.53 7.05 3.06
C LYS A 225 -6.03 6.96 3.37
N ALA A 226 -6.88 7.23 2.39
CA ALA A 226 -8.33 7.34 2.58
C ALA A 226 -8.99 6.07 3.16
N MET A 227 -8.40 4.89 2.92
CA MET A 227 -8.90 3.64 3.48
C MET A 227 -8.13 3.22 4.71
N SER A 228 -6.81 3.29 4.67
CA SER A 228 -5.97 2.81 5.78
C SER A 228 -6.20 3.57 7.08
N GLU A 229 -6.60 4.84 7.04
CA GLU A 229 -7.01 5.60 8.21
C GLU A 229 -8.26 5.00 8.87
N LYS A 230 -9.25 4.58 8.09
CA LYS A 230 -10.46 3.95 8.62
C LYS A 230 -10.17 2.58 9.25
N TYR A 231 -9.33 1.77 8.60
CA TYR A 231 -8.88 0.51 9.18
C TYR A 231 -8.07 0.74 10.47
N PHE A 232 -7.24 1.77 10.48
CA PHE A 232 -6.47 2.15 11.66
C PHE A 232 -7.37 2.57 12.82
N GLU A 233 -8.35 3.45 12.59
CA GLU A 233 -9.33 3.86 13.59
C GLU A 233 -10.12 2.66 14.14
N ALA A 234 -10.62 1.79 13.25
CA ALA A 234 -11.31 0.57 13.64
C ALA A 234 -10.40 -0.36 14.45
N TYR A 235 -9.13 -0.51 14.05
CA TYR A 235 -8.16 -1.33 14.77
C TYR A 235 -7.94 -0.84 16.19
N ILE A 236 -7.64 0.44 16.37
CA ILE A 236 -7.39 1.03 17.69
C ILE A 236 -8.61 0.96 18.60
N LYS A 237 -9.82 1.07 18.03
CA LYS A 237 -11.07 0.97 18.78
C LYS A 237 -11.42 -0.46 19.20
N THR A 238 -11.01 -1.47 18.41
CA THR A 238 -11.58 -2.82 18.48
C THR A 238 -10.59 -3.87 18.95
N ILE A 239 -9.29 -3.75 18.59
CA ILE A 239 -8.29 -4.79 18.84
C ILE A 239 -7.53 -4.52 20.13
N THR A 240 -7.44 -5.55 20.96
CA THR A 240 -6.67 -5.57 22.21
C THR A 240 -5.49 -6.54 22.11
N ALA A 241 -4.63 -6.54 23.13
CA ALA A 241 -3.51 -7.48 23.19
C ALA A 241 -3.96 -8.95 23.23
N GLU A 242 -5.14 -9.23 23.80
CA GLU A 242 -5.73 -10.57 23.90
C GLU A 242 -6.18 -11.14 22.55
N ASP A 243 -6.46 -10.27 21.56
CA ASP A 243 -6.82 -10.68 20.20
C ASP A 243 -5.60 -11.15 19.39
N ILE A 244 -4.38 -10.72 19.81
CA ILE A 244 -3.11 -10.93 19.09
C ILE A 244 -2.39 -12.16 19.63
N THR A 245 -2.85 -13.34 19.23
CA THR A 245 -2.40 -14.63 19.76
C THR A 245 -2.11 -15.65 18.65
N GLY A 246 -1.62 -16.84 19.03
CA GLY A 246 -1.48 -17.98 18.12
C GLY A 246 -0.14 -18.04 17.35
N PHE A 247 0.88 -17.32 17.82
CA PHE A 247 2.24 -17.37 17.28
C PHE A 247 3.29 -17.25 18.40
N ARG A 248 4.56 -17.50 18.09
CA ARG A 248 5.66 -17.41 19.08
C ARG A 248 5.88 -15.98 19.52
N GLY A 249 5.94 -15.77 20.83
CA GLY A 249 6.15 -14.45 21.43
C GLY A 249 4.86 -13.62 21.58
N SER A 250 3.69 -14.16 21.20
CA SER A 250 2.42 -13.44 21.34
C SER A 250 2.08 -13.07 22.79
N HIS A 251 2.53 -13.86 23.78
CA HIS A 251 2.35 -13.56 25.20
C HIS A 251 3.06 -12.27 25.68
N LEU A 252 3.93 -11.69 24.85
CA LEU A 252 4.65 -10.44 25.13
C LEU A 252 4.03 -9.22 24.47
N VAL A 253 2.93 -9.37 23.74
CA VAL A 253 2.26 -8.27 23.00
C VAL A 253 1.94 -7.08 23.90
N ASP A 254 1.32 -7.35 25.06
CA ASP A 254 0.92 -6.32 26.02
C ASP A 254 2.16 -5.70 26.72
N SER A 255 3.04 -6.54 27.26
CA SER A 255 4.24 -6.08 27.99
C SER A 255 5.21 -5.28 27.12
N LEU A 256 5.24 -5.54 25.80
CA LEU A 256 6.01 -4.77 24.81
C LEU A 256 5.23 -3.56 24.28
N LYS A 257 3.98 -3.35 24.70
CA LYS A 257 3.09 -2.30 24.22
C LYS A 257 3.05 -2.24 22.69
N VAL A 258 2.85 -3.43 22.05
CA VAL A 258 2.99 -3.58 20.59
C VAL A 258 2.01 -2.68 19.83
N ILE A 259 0.76 -2.58 20.29
CA ILE A 259 -0.23 -1.70 19.65
C ILE A 259 0.22 -0.25 19.72
N GLN A 260 0.56 0.24 20.91
CA GLN A 260 0.94 1.64 21.14
C GLN A 260 2.26 1.99 20.43
N THR A 261 3.25 1.10 20.48
CA THR A 261 4.59 1.39 19.97
C THR A 261 4.69 1.20 18.46
N TYR A 262 4.04 0.16 17.91
CA TYR A 262 4.26 -0.25 16.52
C TYR A 262 3.05 0.01 15.62
N VAL A 263 1.81 -0.29 16.06
CA VAL A 263 0.65 -0.04 15.22
C VAL A 263 0.34 1.46 15.18
N GLN A 264 0.39 2.14 16.32
CA GLN A 264 0.21 3.60 16.42
C GLN A 264 1.48 4.40 16.06
N GLY A 265 2.65 3.76 15.99
CA GLY A 265 3.93 4.41 15.68
C GLY A 265 4.12 4.69 14.20
N VAL A 266 3.16 5.36 13.55
CA VAL A 266 3.17 5.70 12.12
C VAL A 266 3.18 7.21 11.91
N SER A 267 3.72 7.66 10.76
CA SER A 267 3.51 9.02 10.26
C SER A 267 2.12 9.16 9.66
N HIS A 268 1.51 10.34 9.75
CA HIS A 268 0.16 10.65 9.25
C HIS A 268 0.18 11.67 8.12
#